data_ba7aaba09a947e877ebe84fbbe3fec97
#
_entry.id   ba7aaba09a947e877ebe84fbbe3fec97
#
_cell.length_a   1.000
_cell.length_b   1.000
_cell.length_c   1.000
_cell.angle_alpha   90.00
_cell.angle_beta   90.00
_cell.angle_gamma   90.00
#
_symmetry.space_group_name_H-M   'P 1'
#
loop_
_entity.id
_entity.type
_entity.pdbx_description
1 polymer ?
#
loop_
_entity_poly.entity_id
_entity_poly.type
_entity_poly.pdbx_seq_one_letter_code
_entity_poly.pdbx_strand_id
1 'polypeptide(L)'
;MIAVFVQPRQSSNALEIRMADPLQPLPEPVRKDPQKKTRSALVPPLARSRLGMRLGAQAARGRFHLQHCDSCEVIVWPPREACPSCLSDLQWRAANPHGRLIAETTLETSPELYFRERVPWRVGTVKLASGVTVMAHLHAHCRVGDRVELRLFLDKADRAVFMAFADTNSPDLREDIQLRELTNDPRHRRVLITDARSPAGVALAVAITDAGAKTVFA
;
A
#
# COMPACT_ATOMS: atom_id res chain seq x y z
N MET A 1 17.53 4.05 21.72
CA MET A 1 17.92 5.43 22.06
C MET A 1 16.99 6.35 21.31
N ILE A 2 16.06 6.95 22.01
CA ILE A 2 15.06 7.88 21.44
C ILE A 2 15.70 9.26 21.48
N ALA A 3 16.02 9.82 20.32
CA ALA A 3 16.53 11.19 20.24
C ALA A 3 15.31 12.13 20.10
N VAL A 4 14.99 12.85 21.17
CA VAL A 4 13.95 13.88 21.18
C VAL A 4 14.58 15.17 20.69
N PHE A 5 14.16 15.64 19.50
CA PHE A 5 14.54 16.97 19.03
C PHE A 5 13.38 17.93 19.35
N VAL A 6 13.58 18.78 20.36
CA VAL A 6 12.64 19.84 20.72
C VAL A 6 13.04 21.10 20.01
N GLN A 7 12.24 21.55 19.05
CA GLN A 7 12.35 22.92 18.55
C GLN A 7 11.54 23.86 19.47
N PRO A 8 12.11 25.02 19.86
CA PRO A 8 11.37 26.01 20.65
C PRO A 8 10.26 26.62 19.79
N ARG A 9 9.06 26.70 20.35
CA ARG A 9 7.96 27.47 19.76
C ARG A 9 8.38 28.93 19.62
N GLN A 10 8.48 29.39 18.39
CA GLN A 10 8.38 30.82 18.11
C GLN A 10 6.90 31.22 18.21
N SER A 11 6.71 32.36 18.88
CA SER A 11 5.45 33.00 19.21
C SER A 11 4.44 33.05 18.06
N SER A 12 3.18 32.89 18.46
CA SER A 12 1.94 33.14 17.76
C SER A 12 2.04 34.20 16.64
N ASN A 13 2.17 33.75 15.41
CA ASN A 13 1.63 34.49 14.29
C ASN A 13 0.29 33.82 13.93
N ALA A 14 -0.78 34.52 14.24
CA ALA A 14 -2.08 34.22 13.68
C ALA A 14 -1.94 34.12 12.17
N LEU A 15 -2.25 32.96 11.61
CA LEU A 15 -2.44 32.79 10.18
C LEU A 15 -3.63 33.70 9.79
N GLU A 16 -3.35 34.94 9.40
CA GLU A 16 -4.29 35.71 8.63
C GLU A 16 -4.53 34.97 7.32
N ILE A 17 -5.65 34.27 7.27
CA ILE A 17 -6.19 33.78 6.01
C ILE A 17 -6.62 34.99 5.23
N ARG A 18 -5.72 35.60 4.44
CA ARG A 18 -6.07 36.57 3.42
C ARG A 18 -6.89 35.82 2.39
N MET A 19 -8.18 36.03 2.42
CA MET A 19 -9.05 35.65 1.31
C MET A 19 -8.51 36.37 0.07
N ALA A 20 -8.10 35.59 -0.92
CA ALA A 20 -7.64 36.15 -2.19
C ALA A 20 -8.77 36.98 -2.79
N ASP A 21 -8.46 38.19 -3.25
CA ASP A 21 -9.40 39.07 -3.96
C ASP A 21 -9.95 38.29 -5.17
N PRO A 22 -11.28 38.05 -5.25
CA PRO A 22 -11.86 37.29 -6.36
C PRO A 22 -11.70 37.97 -7.73
N LEU A 23 -11.24 39.21 -7.75
CA LEU A 23 -10.97 39.96 -8.97
C LEU A 23 -9.50 39.98 -9.41
N GLN A 24 -8.60 39.37 -8.63
CA GLN A 24 -7.21 39.23 -9.07
C GLN A 24 -7.09 38.11 -10.12
N PRO A 25 -6.56 38.44 -11.31
CA PRO A 25 -6.32 37.39 -12.32
C PRO A 25 -5.38 36.31 -11.74
N LEU A 26 -5.74 35.07 -11.98
CA LEU A 26 -4.88 33.94 -11.58
C LEU A 26 -3.48 34.11 -12.17
N PRO A 27 -2.43 33.83 -11.41
CA PRO A 27 -1.06 33.88 -11.94
C PRO A 27 -0.95 32.96 -13.16
N GLU A 28 -0.29 33.43 -14.20
CA GLU A 28 -0.07 32.64 -15.41
C GLU A 28 0.63 31.31 -15.03
N PRO A 29 0.15 30.18 -15.58
CA PRO A 29 0.76 28.90 -15.29
C PRO A 29 2.23 28.90 -15.78
N VAL A 30 3.15 28.68 -14.86
CA VAL A 30 4.58 28.58 -15.20
C VAL A 30 4.76 27.44 -16.19
N ARG A 31 5.23 27.75 -17.42
CA ARG A 31 5.54 26.74 -18.43
C ARG A 31 6.57 25.77 -17.85
N LYS A 32 6.23 24.49 -17.84
CA LYS A 32 7.18 23.45 -17.44
C LYS A 32 8.34 23.43 -18.41
N ASP A 33 9.56 23.56 -17.89
CA ASP A 33 10.78 23.36 -18.66
C ASP A 33 10.83 21.89 -19.08
N PRO A 34 10.78 21.58 -20.41
CA PRO A 34 10.80 20.20 -20.88
C PRO A 34 12.12 19.47 -20.58
N GLN A 35 13.18 20.19 -20.27
CA GLN A 35 14.49 19.61 -19.90
C GLN A 35 14.62 19.38 -18.39
N LYS A 36 13.72 19.95 -17.58
CA LYS A 36 13.76 19.76 -16.14
C LYS A 36 13.30 18.35 -15.80
N LYS A 37 14.19 17.54 -15.24
CA LYS A 37 13.84 16.19 -14.76
C LYS A 37 12.59 16.26 -13.88
N THR A 38 11.56 15.52 -14.26
CA THR A 38 10.38 15.34 -13.42
C THR A 38 10.81 14.73 -12.10
N ARG A 39 10.34 15.28 -10.99
CA ARG A 39 10.65 14.75 -9.65
C ARG A 39 10.11 13.32 -9.56
N SER A 40 10.95 12.38 -9.12
CA SER A 40 10.55 11.00 -8.89
C SER A 40 9.30 10.90 -8.05
N ALA A 41 8.35 10.07 -8.44
CA ALA A 41 7.19 9.78 -7.63
C ALA A 41 7.62 8.92 -6.43
N LEU A 42 7.43 9.44 -5.21
CA LEU A 42 7.81 8.76 -3.96
C LEU A 42 6.77 7.73 -3.52
N VAL A 43 5.55 7.86 -3.99
CA VAL A 43 4.42 6.99 -3.64
C VAL A 43 3.73 6.46 -4.90
N PRO A 44 3.16 5.25 -4.84
CA PRO A 44 2.32 4.69 -5.91
C PRO A 44 1.07 5.55 -6.18
N PRO A 45 0.32 5.29 -7.28
CA PRO A 45 -0.90 6.01 -7.60
C PRO A 45 -1.92 5.98 -6.46
N LEU A 46 -2.57 7.13 -6.20
CA LEU A 46 -3.50 7.32 -5.07
C LEU A 46 -4.95 6.94 -5.36
N ALA A 47 -5.28 6.51 -6.59
CA ALA A 47 -6.66 6.19 -6.95
C ALA A 47 -7.27 5.13 -6.02
N ARG A 48 -8.36 5.48 -5.34
CA ARG A 48 -9.04 4.62 -4.36
C ARG A 48 -10.52 4.53 -4.67
N SER A 49 -11.08 3.32 -4.49
CA SER A 49 -12.52 3.10 -4.44
C SER A 49 -12.95 2.82 -3.00
N ARG A 50 -14.24 2.96 -2.71
CA ARG A 50 -14.81 2.61 -1.40
C ARG A 50 -14.50 1.16 -1.01
N LEU A 51 -14.61 0.24 -1.94
CA LEU A 51 -14.28 -1.17 -1.72
C LEU A 51 -12.79 -1.40 -1.55
N GLY A 52 -11.96 -0.67 -2.30
CA GLY A 52 -10.51 -0.68 -2.13
C GLY A 52 -10.08 -0.22 -0.73
N MET A 53 -10.76 0.79 -0.16
CA MET A 53 -10.51 1.22 1.23
C MET A 53 -10.90 0.14 2.24
N ARG A 54 -12.01 -0.60 2.01
CA ARG A 54 -12.40 -1.72 2.87
C ARG A 54 -11.38 -2.87 2.82
N LEU A 55 -10.86 -3.19 1.64
CA LEU A 55 -9.77 -4.15 1.50
C LEU A 55 -8.49 -3.64 2.20
N GLY A 56 -8.17 -2.35 2.08
CA GLY A 56 -7.06 -1.70 2.79
C GLY A 56 -7.19 -1.85 4.31
N ALA A 57 -8.41 -1.75 4.85
CA ALA A 57 -8.65 -1.95 6.27
C ALA A 57 -8.38 -3.41 6.72
N GLN A 58 -8.54 -4.41 5.85
CA GLN A 58 -8.12 -5.78 6.15
C GLN A 58 -6.60 -5.91 6.12
N ALA A 59 -5.95 -5.32 5.10
CA ALA A 59 -4.50 -5.28 4.99
C ALA A 59 -3.84 -4.64 6.22
N ALA A 60 -4.37 -3.51 6.70
CA ALA A 60 -3.90 -2.81 7.88
C ALA A 60 -3.96 -3.65 9.16
N ARG A 61 -4.86 -4.62 9.20
CA ARG A 61 -5.01 -5.56 10.33
C ARG A 61 -4.23 -6.87 10.13
N GLY A 62 -3.44 -6.99 9.05
CA GLY A 62 -2.75 -8.22 8.69
C GLY A 62 -3.69 -9.40 8.36
N ARG A 63 -4.91 -9.13 7.91
CA ARG A 63 -5.93 -10.14 7.67
C ARG A 63 -6.06 -10.40 6.18
N PHE A 64 -5.89 -11.66 5.78
CA PHE A 64 -6.18 -12.10 4.42
C PHE A 64 -7.68 -12.43 4.30
N HIS A 65 -8.48 -11.39 4.08
CA HIS A 65 -9.94 -11.50 3.95
C HIS A 65 -10.37 -11.14 2.54
N LEU A 66 -11.27 -11.95 1.97
CA LEU A 66 -11.94 -11.70 0.71
C LEU A 66 -13.44 -11.60 0.94
N GLN A 67 -14.17 -11.05 -0.05
CA GLN A 67 -15.62 -11.01 0.02
C GLN A 67 -16.20 -12.40 -0.23
N HIS A 68 -17.17 -12.78 0.58
CA HIS A 68 -17.89 -14.04 0.52
C HIS A 68 -19.40 -13.76 0.43
N CYS A 69 -20.07 -14.45 -0.48
CA CYS A 69 -21.53 -14.49 -0.56
C CYS A 69 -22.04 -15.68 0.23
N ASP A 70 -22.81 -15.43 1.29
CA ASP A 70 -23.33 -16.50 2.14
C ASP A 70 -24.45 -17.29 1.47
N SER A 71 -25.21 -16.64 0.55
CA SER A 71 -26.28 -17.30 -0.19
C SER A 71 -25.78 -18.23 -1.30
N CYS A 72 -24.65 -17.88 -1.93
CA CYS A 72 -24.07 -18.69 -3.02
C CYS A 72 -22.87 -19.53 -2.57
N GLU A 73 -22.40 -19.34 -1.33
CA GLU A 73 -21.23 -20.00 -0.76
C GLU A 73 -19.93 -19.81 -1.58
N VAL A 74 -19.80 -18.65 -2.25
CA VAL A 74 -18.67 -18.36 -3.13
C VAL A 74 -17.88 -17.14 -2.68
N ILE A 75 -16.59 -17.15 -2.98
CA ILE A 75 -15.72 -15.97 -2.86
C ILE A 75 -15.91 -15.10 -4.10
N VAL A 76 -16.09 -13.80 -3.90
CA VAL A 76 -16.26 -12.81 -4.96
C VAL A 76 -15.00 -11.96 -5.09
N TRP A 77 -14.46 -11.95 -6.29
CA TRP A 77 -13.30 -11.12 -6.66
C TRP A 77 -13.44 -10.63 -8.12
N PRO A 78 -13.09 -9.39 -8.46
CA PRO A 78 -12.67 -8.30 -7.55
C PRO A 78 -13.79 -7.84 -6.62
N PRO A 79 -13.49 -7.05 -5.56
CA PRO A 79 -14.49 -6.60 -4.59
C PRO A 79 -15.66 -5.86 -5.25
N ARG A 80 -16.88 -6.17 -4.82
CA ARG A 80 -18.14 -5.63 -5.35
C ARG A 80 -19.08 -5.19 -4.22
N GLU A 81 -20.07 -4.36 -4.54
CA GLU A 81 -21.07 -3.91 -3.56
C GLU A 81 -22.05 -5.01 -3.22
N ALA A 82 -22.38 -5.87 -4.19
CA ALA A 82 -23.27 -7.01 -4.04
C ALA A 82 -22.76 -8.22 -4.82
N CYS A 83 -23.27 -9.39 -4.51
CA CYS A 83 -22.96 -10.61 -5.21
C CYS A 83 -23.41 -10.54 -6.68
N PRO A 84 -22.54 -10.85 -7.66
CA PRO A 84 -22.91 -10.77 -9.07
C PRO A 84 -23.96 -11.80 -9.50
N SER A 85 -24.14 -12.88 -8.72
CA SER A 85 -25.06 -13.98 -9.07
C SER A 85 -26.42 -13.83 -8.43
N CYS A 86 -26.50 -13.40 -7.16
CA CYS A 86 -27.77 -13.36 -6.41
C CYS A 86 -28.12 -11.98 -5.85
N LEU A 87 -27.24 -10.99 -6.03
CA LEU A 87 -27.38 -9.61 -5.53
C LEU A 87 -27.43 -9.47 -4.00
N SER A 88 -27.20 -10.55 -3.25
CA SER A 88 -27.11 -10.51 -1.79
C SER A 88 -25.88 -9.74 -1.32
N ASP A 89 -25.90 -9.30 -0.07
CA ASP A 89 -24.78 -8.65 0.59
C ASP A 89 -23.56 -9.56 0.67
N LEU A 90 -22.39 -8.95 0.58
CA LEU A 90 -21.10 -9.62 0.66
C LEU A 90 -20.41 -9.34 2.00
N GLN A 91 -19.91 -10.40 2.62
CA GLN A 91 -19.21 -10.33 3.90
C GLN A 91 -17.70 -10.53 3.72
N TRP A 92 -16.90 -9.77 4.45
CA TRP A 92 -15.44 -9.96 4.49
C TRP A 92 -15.11 -11.12 5.42
N ARG A 93 -14.63 -12.23 4.87
CA ARG A 93 -14.28 -13.44 5.62
C ARG A 93 -12.84 -13.85 5.37
N ALA A 94 -12.25 -14.54 6.34
CA ALA A 94 -10.94 -15.15 6.17
C ALA A 94 -10.96 -16.09 4.96
N ALA A 95 -9.96 -15.95 4.09
CA ALA A 95 -9.79 -16.79 2.92
C ALA A 95 -8.45 -17.53 3.00
N ASN A 96 -8.38 -18.70 2.33
CA ASN A 96 -7.13 -19.41 2.22
C ASN A 96 -6.15 -18.62 1.32
N PRO A 97 -4.98 -18.19 1.83
CA PRO A 97 -4.03 -17.41 1.06
C PRO A 97 -3.20 -18.23 0.07
N HIS A 98 -3.28 -19.56 0.12
CA HIS A 98 -2.47 -20.42 -0.73
C HIS A 98 -3.10 -20.61 -2.11
N GLY A 99 -2.22 -20.63 -3.10
CA GLY A 99 -2.62 -20.81 -4.50
C GLY A 99 -1.47 -21.31 -5.37
N ARG A 100 -1.68 -21.22 -6.68
CA ARG A 100 -0.69 -21.55 -7.69
C ARG A 100 -0.46 -20.35 -8.59
N LEU A 101 0.78 -20.00 -8.85
CA LEU A 101 1.14 -18.98 -9.83
C LEU A 101 0.93 -19.57 -11.23
N ILE A 102 -0.06 -19.06 -11.96
CA ILE A 102 -0.47 -19.59 -13.26
C ILE A 102 0.09 -18.79 -14.45
N ALA A 103 0.46 -17.54 -14.21
CA ALA A 103 1.10 -16.70 -15.21
C ALA A 103 1.97 -15.64 -14.52
N GLU A 104 3.06 -15.24 -15.19
CA GLU A 104 3.88 -14.12 -14.76
C GLU A 104 4.23 -13.23 -15.95
N THR A 105 4.51 -11.97 -15.66
CA THR A 105 5.05 -11.03 -16.61
C THR A 105 6.01 -10.05 -15.94
N THR A 106 6.99 -9.61 -16.69
CA THR A 106 7.90 -8.54 -16.29
C THR A 106 7.53 -7.29 -17.06
N LEU A 107 7.18 -6.24 -16.33
CA LEU A 107 6.89 -4.93 -16.90
C LEU A 107 8.20 -4.19 -17.12
N GLU A 108 8.55 -3.95 -18.36
CA GLU A 108 9.76 -3.20 -18.74
C GLU A 108 9.47 -1.70 -18.86
N THR A 109 8.20 -1.33 -18.91
CA THR A 109 7.76 0.07 -18.96
C THR A 109 6.44 0.24 -18.22
N SER A 110 6.17 1.46 -17.74
CA SER A 110 4.91 1.80 -17.08
C SER A 110 4.54 3.26 -17.36
N PRO A 111 3.26 3.57 -17.61
CA PRO A 111 2.77 4.95 -17.68
C PRO A 111 2.83 5.66 -16.33
N GLU A 112 2.75 4.90 -15.24
CA GLU A 112 2.81 5.44 -13.88
C GLU A 112 4.24 5.77 -13.47
N LEU A 113 4.49 7.03 -13.11
CA LEU A 113 5.82 7.54 -12.76
C LEU A 113 6.52 6.70 -11.69
N TYR A 114 5.80 6.29 -10.66
CA TYR A 114 6.36 5.49 -9.58
C TYR A 114 6.95 4.18 -10.07
N PHE A 115 6.20 3.42 -10.88
CA PHE A 115 6.65 2.13 -11.40
C PHE A 115 7.65 2.29 -12.55
N ARG A 116 7.51 3.33 -13.39
CA ARG A 116 8.42 3.61 -14.51
C ARG A 116 9.87 3.76 -14.07
N GLU A 117 10.11 4.30 -12.89
CA GLU A 117 11.46 4.48 -12.34
C GLU A 117 11.98 3.24 -11.59
N ARG A 118 11.16 2.21 -11.47
CA ARG A 118 11.44 0.97 -10.73
C ARG A 118 11.31 -0.29 -11.56
N VAL A 119 11.16 -0.15 -12.87
CA VAL A 119 11.20 -1.28 -13.80
C VAL A 119 12.62 -1.87 -13.88
N PRO A 120 12.79 -3.14 -14.18
CA PRO A 120 11.76 -4.14 -14.49
C PRO A 120 10.95 -4.53 -13.24
N TRP A 121 9.61 -4.68 -13.40
CA TRP A 121 8.71 -4.98 -12.29
C TRP A 121 7.93 -6.26 -12.56
N ARG A 122 7.99 -7.23 -11.65
CA ARG A 122 7.33 -8.52 -11.82
C ARG A 122 5.94 -8.54 -11.19
N VAL A 123 4.99 -8.98 -11.98
CA VAL A 123 3.60 -9.24 -11.55
C VAL A 123 3.15 -10.59 -12.07
N GLY A 124 2.17 -11.18 -11.45
CA GLY A 124 1.64 -12.46 -11.90
C GLY A 124 0.20 -12.67 -11.50
N THR A 125 -0.36 -13.73 -12.03
CA THR A 125 -1.72 -14.18 -11.78
C THR A 125 -1.68 -15.44 -10.94
N VAL A 126 -2.31 -15.38 -9.77
CA VAL A 126 -2.38 -16.49 -8.82
C VAL A 126 -3.80 -17.02 -8.78
N LYS A 127 -3.97 -18.31 -9.00
CA LYS A 127 -5.22 -19.03 -8.78
C LYS A 127 -5.22 -19.59 -7.36
N LEU A 128 -6.09 -19.04 -6.52
CA LEU A 128 -6.27 -19.49 -5.14
C LEU A 128 -6.94 -20.88 -5.10
N ALA A 129 -6.80 -21.57 -3.98
CA ALA A 129 -7.47 -22.86 -3.73
C ALA A 129 -8.99 -22.77 -3.83
N SER A 130 -9.56 -21.59 -3.57
CA SER A 130 -10.99 -21.28 -3.75
C SER A 130 -11.44 -21.15 -5.20
N GLY A 131 -10.53 -21.26 -6.18
CA GLY A 131 -10.82 -21.08 -7.60
C GLY A 131 -10.73 -19.62 -8.08
N VAL A 132 -10.69 -18.66 -7.18
CA VAL A 132 -10.56 -17.23 -7.50
C VAL A 132 -9.16 -16.92 -8.03
N THR A 133 -9.11 -16.05 -9.03
CA THR A 133 -7.84 -15.60 -9.64
C THR A 133 -7.58 -14.15 -9.28
N VAL A 134 -6.39 -13.85 -8.79
CA VAL A 134 -5.97 -12.51 -8.39
C VAL A 134 -4.63 -12.14 -9.02
N MET A 135 -4.43 -10.84 -9.28
CA MET A 135 -3.11 -10.30 -9.65
C MET A 135 -2.32 -10.00 -8.39
N ALA A 136 -1.04 -10.32 -8.41
CA ALA A 136 -0.12 -10.06 -7.30
C ALA A 136 1.24 -9.56 -7.80
N HIS A 137 1.91 -8.76 -6.98
CA HIS A 137 3.34 -8.51 -7.12
C HIS A 137 4.10 -9.78 -6.73
N LEU A 138 5.13 -10.13 -7.49
CA LEU A 138 5.85 -11.39 -7.29
C LEU A 138 7.17 -11.17 -6.58
N HIS A 139 7.41 -11.93 -5.52
CA HIS A 139 8.75 -12.05 -4.95
C HIS A 139 9.71 -12.68 -5.99
N ALA A 140 10.97 -12.27 -5.95
CA ALA A 140 11.99 -12.69 -6.92
C ALA A 140 12.11 -14.21 -7.09
N HIS A 141 11.80 -14.99 -6.06
CA HIS A 141 11.90 -16.45 -6.08
C HIS A 141 10.67 -17.16 -6.69
N CYS A 142 9.56 -16.46 -6.92
CA CYS A 142 8.38 -17.08 -7.53
C CYS A 142 8.60 -17.41 -9.01
N ARG A 143 8.12 -18.58 -9.43
CA ARG A 143 8.11 -19.04 -10.84
C ARG A 143 6.72 -19.56 -11.20
N VAL A 144 6.38 -19.50 -12.48
CA VAL A 144 5.11 -20.10 -12.99
C VAL A 144 5.06 -21.59 -12.62
N GLY A 145 3.92 -22.01 -12.10
CA GLY A 145 3.71 -23.36 -11.61
C GLY A 145 3.93 -23.56 -10.12
N ASP A 146 4.63 -22.64 -9.45
CA ASP A 146 4.88 -22.73 -8.02
C ASP A 146 3.61 -22.66 -7.19
N ARG A 147 3.64 -23.35 -6.05
CA ARG A 147 2.75 -23.07 -4.94
C ARG A 147 3.20 -21.77 -4.28
N VAL A 148 2.27 -20.87 -4.04
CA VAL A 148 2.55 -19.57 -3.45
C VAL A 148 1.58 -19.25 -2.32
N GLU A 149 2.06 -18.52 -1.33
CA GLU A 149 1.25 -17.86 -0.32
C GLU A 149 1.06 -16.40 -0.73
N LEU A 150 -0.19 -15.96 -0.80
CA LEU A 150 -0.53 -14.54 -0.95
C LEU A 150 -0.59 -13.86 0.40
N ARG A 151 0.08 -12.73 0.50
CA ARG A 151 -0.04 -11.84 1.65
C ARG A 151 -0.60 -10.50 1.20
N LEU A 152 -1.42 -9.92 2.06
CA LEU A 152 -2.05 -8.63 1.82
C LEU A 152 -1.30 -7.55 2.59
N PHE A 153 -0.75 -6.58 1.87
CA PHE A 153 -0.01 -5.45 2.45
C PHE A 153 -0.66 -4.12 2.08
N LEU A 154 -0.30 -3.07 2.82
CA LEU A 154 -0.51 -1.70 2.36
C LEU A 154 0.71 -1.22 1.59
N ASP A 155 0.49 -0.63 0.42
CA ASP A 155 1.53 0.11 -0.29
C ASP A 155 1.79 1.49 0.36
N LYS A 156 2.78 2.22 -0.13
CA LYS A 156 3.12 3.58 0.35
C LYS A 156 2.00 4.61 0.16
N ALA A 157 0.97 4.29 -0.60
CA ALA A 157 -0.22 5.10 -0.79
C ALA A 157 -1.42 4.56 0.00
N ASP A 158 -1.18 3.64 0.97
CA ASP A 158 -2.20 2.97 1.80
C ASP A 158 -3.23 2.18 0.99
N ARG A 159 -2.84 1.68 -0.19
CA ARG A 159 -3.68 0.77 -0.98
C ARG A 159 -3.33 -0.66 -0.64
N ALA A 160 -4.36 -1.51 -0.57
CA ALA A 160 -4.15 -2.95 -0.45
C ALA A 160 -3.52 -3.52 -1.71
N VAL A 161 -2.42 -4.23 -1.57
CA VAL A 161 -1.72 -4.94 -2.64
C VAL A 161 -1.48 -6.38 -2.23
N PHE A 162 -1.65 -7.30 -3.18
CA PHE A 162 -1.26 -8.69 -2.98
C PHE A 162 0.20 -8.88 -3.36
N MET A 163 0.91 -9.62 -2.52
CA MET A 163 2.26 -10.09 -2.80
C MET A 163 2.30 -11.60 -2.70
N ALA A 164 2.87 -12.24 -3.70
CA ALA A 164 3.05 -13.68 -3.75
C ALA A 164 4.46 -14.07 -3.32
N PHE A 165 4.54 -15.02 -2.42
CA PHE A 165 5.77 -15.62 -1.93
C PHE A 165 5.77 -17.12 -2.25
N ALA A 166 6.90 -17.66 -2.67
CA ALA A 166 7.03 -19.10 -2.88
C ALA A 166 6.84 -19.85 -1.55
N ASP A 167 6.10 -20.96 -1.59
CA ASP A 167 5.73 -21.74 -0.40
C ASP A 167 6.94 -22.52 0.18
N THR A 168 8.01 -22.65 -0.62
CA THR A 168 9.24 -23.32 -0.21
C THR A 168 10.29 -22.31 0.24
N ASN A 169 10.83 -22.48 1.44
CA ASN A 169 11.89 -21.62 2.01
C ASN A 169 11.55 -20.13 1.97
N SER A 170 10.42 -19.84 2.49
CA SER A 170 9.80 -18.56 2.73
C SER A 170 10.74 -17.35 2.60
N PRO A 171 10.91 -16.77 1.40
CA PRO A 171 11.61 -15.52 1.31
C PRO A 171 10.82 -14.47 2.10
N ASP A 172 11.53 -13.78 2.99
CA ASP A 172 10.98 -12.64 3.70
C ASP A 172 10.89 -11.46 2.70
N LEU A 173 9.96 -10.56 2.91
CA LEU A 173 9.88 -9.29 2.21
C LEU A 173 11.23 -8.53 2.23
N ARG A 174 12.08 -8.77 3.24
CA ARG A 174 13.41 -8.19 3.38
C ARG A 174 14.36 -8.55 2.24
N GLU A 175 14.18 -9.70 1.63
CA GLU A 175 15.04 -10.22 0.57
C GLU A 175 14.69 -9.62 -0.80
N ASP A 176 13.52 -9.00 -0.93
CA ASP A 176 13.08 -8.35 -2.16
C ASP A 176 13.01 -6.84 -2.00
N ILE A 177 13.97 -6.15 -2.59
CA ILE A 177 14.09 -4.69 -2.49
C ILE A 177 12.88 -3.99 -3.11
N GLN A 178 12.34 -4.49 -4.24
CA GLN A 178 11.22 -3.86 -4.93
C GLN A 178 9.94 -3.94 -4.10
N LEU A 179 9.61 -5.14 -3.61
CA LEU A 179 8.44 -5.35 -2.77
C LEU A 179 8.55 -4.58 -1.44
N ARG A 180 9.74 -4.58 -0.84
CA ARG A 180 10.03 -3.79 0.35
C ARG A 180 9.84 -2.30 0.12
N GLU A 181 10.26 -1.80 -1.05
CA GLU A 181 10.05 -0.39 -1.40
C GLU A 181 8.58 -0.04 -1.59
N LEU A 182 7.77 -0.96 -2.08
CA LEU A 182 6.35 -0.74 -2.31
C LEU A 182 5.57 -0.55 -1.01
N THR A 183 5.98 -1.19 0.08
CA THR A 183 5.22 -1.22 1.34
C THR A 183 5.58 -0.10 2.32
N ASN A 184 4.70 0.13 3.28
CA ASN A 184 4.91 0.97 4.46
C ASN A 184 5.30 0.17 5.71
N ASP A 185 5.91 -1.00 5.57
CA ASP A 185 6.36 -1.79 6.73
C ASP A 185 7.26 -0.94 7.64
N PRO A 186 6.90 -0.71 8.92
CA PRO A 186 7.64 0.11 9.86
C PRO A 186 9.10 -0.32 10.01
N ARG A 187 9.40 -1.62 9.88
CA ARG A 187 10.76 -2.17 9.98
C ARG A 187 11.74 -1.59 8.95
N HIS A 188 11.22 -1.04 7.86
CA HIS A 188 11.99 -0.45 6.77
C HIS A 188 11.83 1.07 6.67
N ARG A 189 11.23 1.70 7.70
CA ARG A 189 10.95 3.14 7.69
C ARG A 189 11.74 3.89 8.76
N ARG A 190 11.98 5.15 8.44
CA ARG A 190 12.37 6.18 9.40
C ARG A 190 11.13 7.01 9.66
N VAL A 191 10.74 7.13 10.91
CA VAL A 191 9.48 7.77 11.31
C VAL A 191 9.81 9.05 12.08
N LEU A 192 9.14 10.15 11.74
CA LEU A 192 9.17 11.40 12.45
C LEU A 192 7.79 11.67 13.06
N ILE A 193 7.74 11.82 14.37
CA ILE A 193 6.53 12.19 15.10
C ILE A 193 6.66 13.66 15.47
N THR A 194 5.81 14.52 14.92
CA THR A 194 5.88 15.97 15.10
C THR A 194 5.31 16.48 16.41
N ASP A 195 4.53 15.66 17.10
CA ASP A 195 3.97 15.96 18.43
C ASP A 195 4.11 14.77 19.37
N ALA A 196 5.31 14.55 19.87
CA ALA A 196 5.62 13.47 20.79
C ALA A 196 5.19 13.76 22.26
N ARG A 197 4.70 14.97 22.55
CA ARG A 197 4.24 15.35 23.88
C ARG A 197 2.76 14.97 24.13
N SER A 198 1.99 14.80 23.07
CA SER A 198 0.61 14.34 23.20
C SER A 198 0.55 12.86 23.59
N PRO A 199 -0.47 12.44 24.36
CA PRO A 199 -0.67 11.03 24.67
C PRO A 199 -0.76 10.15 23.41
N ALA A 200 -1.34 10.67 22.33
CA ALA A 200 -1.41 9.99 21.04
C ALA A 200 -0.04 9.84 20.41
N GLY A 201 0.82 10.87 20.44
CA GLY A 201 2.18 10.83 19.93
C GLY A 201 3.07 9.83 20.67
N VAL A 202 2.95 9.79 22.00
CA VAL A 202 3.66 8.80 22.84
C VAL A 202 3.19 7.37 22.49
N ALA A 203 1.88 7.14 22.45
CA ALA A 203 1.32 5.83 22.10
C ALA A 203 1.75 5.38 20.68
N LEU A 204 1.78 6.31 19.74
CA LEU A 204 2.26 6.04 18.38
C LEU A 204 3.75 5.69 18.36
N ALA A 205 4.59 6.40 19.13
CA ALA A 205 6.02 6.12 19.22
C ALA A 205 6.28 4.70 19.73
N VAL A 206 5.56 4.30 20.78
CA VAL A 206 5.64 2.93 21.33
C VAL A 206 5.21 1.92 20.27
N ALA A 207 4.02 2.09 19.70
CA ALA A 207 3.48 1.14 18.72
C ALA A 207 4.40 0.97 17.49
N ILE A 208 5.02 2.06 17.00
CA ILE A 208 5.94 2.01 15.85
C ILE A 208 7.26 1.33 16.24
N THR A 209 7.75 1.56 17.44
CA THR A 209 8.96 0.91 17.97
C THR A 209 8.72 -0.59 18.15
N ASP A 210 7.58 -0.98 18.71
CA ASP A 210 7.18 -2.38 18.87
C ASP A 210 6.99 -3.07 17.52
N ALA A 211 6.51 -2.34 16.51
CA ALA A 211 6.43 -2.81 15.13
C ALA A 211 7.80 -2.93 14.44
N GLY A 212 8.90 -2.59 15.13
CA GLY A 212 10.28 -2.81 14.69
C GLY A 212 10.88 -1.69 13.86
N ALA A 213 10.35 -0.48 13.91
CA ALA A 213 10.98 0.67 13.26
C ALA A 213 12.38 0.93 13.83
N LYS A 214 13.38 1.05 12.94
CA LYS A 214 14.78 1.21 13.36
C LYS A 214 15.11 2.59 13.91
N THR A 215 14.35 3.60 13.52
CA THR A 215 14.63 4.99 13.89
C THR A 215 13.31 5.72 14.01
N VAL A 216 13.02 6.23 15.20
CA VAL A 216 11.89 7.10 15.49
C VAL A 216 12.45 8.41 16.04
N PHE A 217 12.07 9.51 15.41
CA PHE A 217 12.36 10.86 15.88
C PHE A 217 11.06 11.44 16.44
N ALA A 218 11.14 12.03 17.62
CA ALA A 218 9.99 12.59 18.29
C ALA A 218 10.32 13.93 18.94
#